data_4a3ef12483552abc32c851aa84865f18
#
_entry.id   4a3ef12483552abc32c851aa84865f18
#
_cell.length_a   1.000
_cell.length_b   1.000
_cell.length_c   1.000
_cell.angle_alpha   90.00
_cell.angle_beta   90.00
_cell.angle_gamma   90.00
#
_symmetry.space_group_name_H-M   'P 1'
#
loop_
_entity.id
_entity.type
_entity.pdbx_description
1 polymer ?
#
loop_
_entity_poly.entity_id
_entity_poly.type
_entity_poly.pdbx_seq_one_letter_code
_entity_poly.pdbx_strand_id
1 'polypeptide(L)'
;MIFMTNFDFLKKEPQFDSFADVAISAEKILHIDMEASVINCRRAMEFAIKWMYSVDGSLVMPYQDTLVSLMSTEEFRDIVEPDLWRRLDFIRRVGNNAAHNGKKITLDQAKLCLENLYIFLDFVAYCYAKDYTEGEFHAELLEEQKQPVLEEVPPISEIDLKALIAENQALKEQLTARREEQQQTYVPKPLDLSEYKTRKIYIDTMLMDAGWTEGKNWINEVELPGMPNKSEVGYADYVLYDDAHRPLAVIEAKRTCVDVAK
;
A
#
# COMPACT_ATOMS: atom_id res chain seq x y z
N MET A 1 -9.05 14.29 27.03
CA MET A 1 -8.23 15.31 26.32
C MET A 1 -8.05 14.78 24.89
N ILE A 2 -8.62 15.48 23.89
CA ILE A 2 -8.47 15.07 22.49
C ILE A 2 -7.05 15.49 22.11
N PHE A 3 -6.16 14.52 21.86
CA PHE A 3 -4.84 14.83 21.35
C PHE A 3 -5.01 15.37 19.93
N MET A 4 -4.73 16.65 19.73
CA MET A 4 -4.67 17.23 18.40
C MET A 4 -3.40 16.73 17.72
N THR A 5 -3.54 16.33 16.47
CA THR A 5 -2.42 15.97 15.58
C THR A 5 -2.28 17.02 14.49
N ASN A 6 -1.12 17.09 13.86
CA ASN A 6 -0.91 17.96 12.70
C ASN A 6 -1.88 17.67 11.54
N PHE A 7 -2.46 16.48 11.50
CA PHE A 7 -3.32 16.01 10.40
C PHE A 7 -4.83 16.13 10.67
N ASP A 8 -5.24 16.63 11.82
CA ASP A 8 -6.68 16.74 12.17
C ASP A 8 -7.47 17.66 11.23
N PHE A 9 -6.80 18.60 10.53
CA PHE A 9 -7.43 19.47 9.54
C PHE A 9 -8.07 18.69 8.38
N LEU A 10 -7.52 17.52 8.02
CA LEU A 10 -8.05 16.68 6.95
C LEU A 10 -9.45 16.13 7.26
N LYS A 11 -9.80 15.98 8.55
CA LYS A 11 -11.11 15.49 8.98
C LYS A 11 -12.27 16.44 8.72
N LYS A 12 -11.98 17.70 8.33
CA LYS A 12 -13.01 18.65 7.90
C LYS A 12 -13.65 18.23 6.57
N GLU A 13 -12.95 17.45 5.77
CA GLU A 13 -13.37 16.98 4.46
C GLU A 13 -13.56 15.45 4.46
N PRO A 14 -14.79 14.92 4.48
CA PRO A 14 -15.03 13.47 4.51
C PRO A 14 -14.37 12.69 3.34
N GLN A 15 -14.16 13.36 2.21
CA GLN A 15 -13.48 12.79 1.05
C GLN A 15 -12.01 12.42 1.31
N PHE A 16 -11.39 12.97 2.37
CA PHE A 16 -10.00 12.71 2.75
C PHE A 16 -9.86 11.60 3.80
N ASP A 17 -10.96 11.04 4.31
CA ASP A 17 -10.94 10.08 5.41
C ASP A 17 -10.02 8.88 5.17
N SER A 18 -9.93 8.40 3.92
CA SER A 18 -9.11 7.23 3.58
C SER A 18 -7.63 7.39 3.89
N PHE A 19 -7.07 8.60 3.75
CA PHE A 19 -5.67 8.88 4.06
C PHE A 19 -5.49 9.69 5.35
N ALA A 20 -6.51 10.43 5.80
CA ALA A 20 -6.48 11.21 7.03
C ALA A 20 -6.26 10.32 8.26
N ASP A 21 -7.01 9.21 8.39
CA ASP A 21 -6.88 8.29 9.51
C ASP A 21 -5.49 7.65 9.59
N VAL A 22 -4.92 7.34 8.42
CA VAL A 22 -3.58 6.75 8.35
C VAL A 22 -2.51 7.77 8.72
N ALA A 23 -2.63 9.04 8.28
CA ALA A 23 -1.72 10.12 8.64
C ALA A 23 -1.78 10.44 10.14
N ILE A 24 -2.98 10.55 10.72
CA ILE A 24 -3.19 10.72 12.17
C ILE A 24 -2.56 9.56 12.95
N SER A 25 -2.77 8.33 12.48
CA SER A 25 -2.18 7.15 13.11
C SER A 25 -0.65 7.15 13.03
N ALA A 26 -0.07 7.58 11.90
CA ALA A 26 1.37 7.69 11.74
C ALA A 26 2.00 8.60 12.82
N GLU A 27 1.39 9.77 13.08
CA GLU A 27 1.87 10.69 14.10
C GLU A 27 1.71 10.12 15.51
N LYS A 28 0.56 9.53 15.84
CA LYS A 28 0.29 8.98 17.17
C LYS A 28 1.21 7.86 17.60
N ILE A 29 1.71 7.06 16.66
CA ILE A 29 2.58 5.92 16.96
C ILE A 29 4.07 6.24 16.86
N LEU A 30 4.45 7.49 16.59
CA LEU A 30 5.84 7.91 16.37
C LEU A 30 6.78 7.43 17.46
N HIS A 31 6.42 7.61 18.74
CA HIS A 31 7.24 7.23 19.89
C HIS A 31 7.01 5.79 20.36
N ILE A 32 6.03 5.09 19.80
CA ILE A 32 5.73 3.69 20.10
C ILE A 32 6.51 2.79 19.14
N ASP A 33 6.41 3.08 17.84
CA ASP A 33 7.05 2.32 16.76
C ASP A 33 7.34 3.25 15.58
N MET A 34 8.59 3.70 15.50
CA MET A 34 9.05 4.61 14.43
C MET A 34 8.97 3.98 13.04
N GLU A 35 9.18 2.67 12.94
CA GLU A 35 9.13 1.97 11.65
C GLU A 35 7.68 1.90 11.15
N ALA A 36 6.74 1.54 12.03
CA ALA A 36 5.32 1.56 11.71
C ALA A 36 4.80 2.98 11.40
N SER A 37 5.30 4.01 12.11
CA SER A 37 5.00 5.41 11.82
C SER A 37 5.37 5.78 10.37
N VAL A 38 6.60 5.49 9.97
CA VAL A 38 7.10 5.79 8.62
C VAL A 38 6.38 4.97 7.54
N ILE A 39 6.06 3.70 7.80
CA ILE A 39 5.25 2.88 6.89
C ILE A 39 3.85 3.50 6.72
N ASN A 40 3.24 3.98 7.80
CA ASN A 40 1.95 4.67 7.71
C ASN A 40 2.06 6.02 6.98
N CYS A 41 3.17 6.79 7.14
CA CYS A 41 3.41 7.97 6.32
C CYS A 41 3.38 7.64 4.81
N ARG A 42 4.09 6.57 4.42
CA ARG A 42 4.11 6.12 3.04
C ARG A 42 2.72 5.66 2.55
N ARG A 43 1.97 4.93 3.40
CA ARG A 43 0.60 4.49 3.05
C ARG A 43 -0.36 5.66 2.89
N ALA A 44 -0.32 6.64 3.80
CA ALA A 44 -1.15 7.84 3.71
C ALA A 44 -0.85 8.62 2.42
N MET A 45 0.43 8.81 2.09
CA MET A 45 0.86 9.42 0.84
C MET A 45 0.35 8.65 -0.38
N GLU A 46 0.49 7.31 -0.40
CA GLU A 46 0.02 6.47 -1.52
C GLU A 46 -1.50 6.56 -1.69
N PHE A 47 -2.26 6.54 -0.60
CA PHE A 47 -3.72 6.68 -0.65
C PHE A 47 -4.13 8.06 -1.16
N ALA A 48 -3.47 9.12 -0.70
CA ALA A 48 -3.75 10.48 -1.19
C ALA A 48 -3.44 10.63 -2.69
N ILE A 49 -2.31 10.10 -3.17
CA ILE A 49 -1.97 10.11 -4.60
C ILE A 49 -3.01 9.33 -5.41
N LYS A 50 -3.37 8.11 -5.00
CA LYS A 50 -4.40 7.31 -5.69
C LYS A 50 -5.76 8.00 -5.67
N TRP A 51 -6.08 8.68 -4.59
CA TRP A 51 -7.29 9.49 -4.50
C TRP A 51 -7.25 10.67 -5.50
N MET A 52 -6.12 11.41 -5.61
CA MET A 52 -5.96 12.45 -6.63
C MET A 52 -6.25 11.92 -8.03
N TYR A 53 -5.65 10.79 -8.40
CA TYR A 53 -5.91 10.14 -9.69
C TYR A 53 -7.37 9.72 -9.90
N SER A 54 -8.13 9.52 -8.84
CA SER A 54 -9.54 9.13 -8.94
C SER A 54 -10.49 10.31 -9.14
N VAL A 55 -10.09 11.52 -8.73
CA VAL A 55 -10.96 12.71 -8.75
C VAL A 55 -10.51 13.78 -9.73
N ASP A 56 -9.24 13.79 -10.12
CA ASP A 56 -8.66 14.79 -11.01
C ASP A 56 -8.58 14.27 -12.45
N GLY A 57 -9.40 14.84 -13.32
CA GLY A 57 -9.47 14.45 -14.74
C GLY A 57 -8.22 14.82 -15.56
N SER A 58 -7.30 15.63 -15.02
CA SER A 58 -6.01 15.94 -15.64
C SER A 58 -4.98 14.84 -15.42
N LEU A 59 -5.20 13.95 -14.41
CA LEU A 59 -4.32 12.83 -14.09
C LEU A 59 -4.79 11.55 -14.79
N VAL A 60 -4.00 11.05 -15.72
CA VAL A 60 -4.28 9.79 -16.42
C VAL A 60 -3.62 8.63 -15.66
N MET A 61 -4.43 7.66 -15.22
CA MET A 61 -3.93 6.49 -14.50
C MET A 61 -2.95 5.71 -15.38
N PRO A 62 -1.69 5.52 -14.97
CA PRO A 62 -0.73 4.73 -15.73
C PRO A 62 -1.12 3.25 -15.75
N TYR A 63 -0.59 2.50 -16.71
CA TYR A 63 -0.84 1.07 -16.83
C TYR A 63 -0.49 0.28 -15.55
N GLN A 64 0.60 0.67 -14.90
CA GLN A 64 0.97 0.15 -13.58
C GLN A 64 0.60 1.17 -12.51
N ASP A 65 -0.25 0.79 -11.57
CA ASP A 65 -0.71 1.63 -10.46
C ASP A 65 0.22 1.60 -9.23
N THR A 66 1.50 1.30 -9.46
CA THR A 66 2.50 1.35 -8.38
C THR A 66 2.77 2.79 -7.98
N LEU A 67 3.11 3.01 -6.71
CA LEU A 67 3.43 4.35 -6.21
C LEU A 67 4.51 5.04 -7.06
N VAL A 68 5.53 4.31 -7.50
CA VAL A 68 6.60 4.85 -8.36
C VAL A 68 6.04 5.28 -9.71
N SER A 69 5.21 4.46 -10.34
CA SER A 69 4.60 4.77 -11.63
C SER A 69 3.71 6.00 -11.53
N LEU A 70 2.86 6.08 -10.51
CA LEU A 70 1.98 7.23 -10.25
C LEU A 70 2.80 8.52 -10.07
N MET A 71 3.88 8.49 -9.28
CA MET A 71 4.75 9.65 -9.03
C MET A 71 5.61 10.03 -10.24
N SER A 72 5.70 9.18 -11.27
CA SER A 72 6.61 9.37 -12.41
C SER A 72 5.92 9.90 -13.65
N THR A 73 4.59 9.95 -13.70
CA THR A 73 3.86 10.51 -14.84
C THR A 73 4.16 11.99 -15.01
N GLU A 74 4.13 12.48 -16.24
CA GLU A 74 4.39 13.88 -16.57
C GLU A 74 3.32 14.76 -15.90
N GLU A 75 2.05 14.37 -16.01
CA GLU A 75 0.92 15.10 -15.47
C GLU A 75 1.01 15.27 -13.94
N PHE A 76 1.43 14.23 -13.21
CA PHE A 76 1.62 14.34 -11.77
C PHE A 76 2.78 15.26 -11.41
N ARG A 77 3.88 15.23 -12.19
CA ARG A 77 5.04 16.10 -11.99
C ARG A 77 4.75 17.56 -12.32
N ASP A 78 3.82 17.81 -13.24
CA ASP A 78 3.38 19.17 -13.56
C ASP A 78 2.52 19.78 -12.45
N ILE A 79 1.70 18.94 -11.76
CA ILE A 79 0.91 19.38 -10.61
C ILE A 79 1.77 19.53 -9.36
N VAL A 80 2.69 18.58 -9.14
CA VAL A 80 3.54 18.52 -7.95
C VAL A 80 4.91 19.08 -8.28
N GLU A 81 5.19 20.28 -7.82
CA GLU A 81 6.48 20.97 -8.06
C GLU A 81 7.69 20.09 -7.66
N PRO A 82 8.88 20.30 -8.27
CA PRO A 82 10.06 19.46 -8.05
C PRO A 82 10.47 19.32 -6.58
N ASP A 83 10.26 20.36 -5.76
CA ASP A 83 10.60 20.33 -4.33
C ASP A 83 9.65 19.42 -3.55
N LEU A 84 8.35 19.51 -3.81
CA LEU A 84 7.36 18.65 -3.21
C LEU A 84 7.56 17.20 -3.67
N TRP A 85 7.86 16.99 -4.95
CA TRP A 85 8.17 15.66 -5.48
C TRP A 85 9.37 15.00 -4.75
N ARG A 86 10.44 15.76 -4.45
CA ARG A 86 11.60 15.27 -3.69
C ARG A 86 11.22 14.85 -2.27
N ARG A 87 10.31 15.56 -1.63
CA ARG A 87 9.76 15.22 -0.30
C ARG A 87 8.98 13.91 -0.34
N LEU A 88 8.17 13.70 -1.38
CA LEU A 88 7.44 12.44 -1.59
C LEU A 88 8.40 11.26 -1.84
N ASP A 89 9.45 11.45 -2.66
CA ASP A 89 10.45 10.41 -2.91
C ASP A 89 11.24 10.06 -1.63
N PHE A 90 11.47 11.03 -0.75
CA PHE A 90 12.05 10.77 0.57
C PHE A 90 11.15 9.84 1.40
N ILE A 91 9.85 10.15 1.55
CA ILE A 91 8.89 9.31 2.28
C ILE A 91 8.87 7.89 1.68
N ARG A 92 8.80 7.79 0.36
CA ARG A 92 8.80 6.51 -0.36
C ARG A 92 10.03 5.67 -0.02
N ARG A 93 11.24 6.25 -0.11
CA ARG A 93 12.51 5.55 0.16
C ARG A 93 12.64 5.12 1.60
N VAL A 94 12.33 6.01 2.55
CA VAL A 94 12.42 5.70 3.98
C VAL A 94 11.38 4.64 4.35
N GLY A 95 10.15 4.75 3.82
CA GLY A 95 9.10 3.74 4.01
C GLY A 95 9.46 2.36 3.43
N ASN A 96 10.11 2.31 2.26
CA ASN A 96 10.61 1.06 1.71
C ASN A 96 11.72 0.45 2.58
N ASN A 97 12.62 1.27 3.11
CA ASN A 97 13.68 0.80 4.00
C ASN A 97 13.11 0.22 5.30
N ALA A 98 12.09 0.88 5.88
CA ALA A 98 11.39 0.38 7.06
C ALA A 98 10.71 -0.98 6.79
N ALA A 99 10.11 -1.16 5.60
CA ALA A 99 9.37 -2.37 5.27
C ALA A 99 10.26 -3.58 4.90
N HIS A 100 11.45 -3.35 4.32
CA HIS A 100 12.20 -4.44 3.66
C HIS A 100 13.64 -4.64 4.12
N ASN A 101 14.30 -3.62 4.68
CA ASN A 101 15.76 -3.66 4.82
C ASN A 101 16.29 -3.85 6.25
N GLY A 102 15.44 -3.94 7.27
CA GLY A 102 15.87 -4.12 8.66
C GLY A 102 16.83 -3.03 9.21
N LYS A 103 17.01 -1.92 8.47
CA LYS A 103 17.76 -0.76 8.95
C LYS A 103 16.88 0.03 9.91
N LYS A 104 17.35 0.22 11.13
CA LYS A 104 16.65 1.02 12.12
C LYS A 104 16.39 2.43 11.59
N ILE A 105 15.15 2.85 11.67
CA ILE A 105 14.73 4.23 11.41
C ILE A 105 15.09 5.09 12.59
N THR A 106 15.69 6.25 12.35
CA THR A 106 15.96 7.22 13.40
C THR A 106 14.74 8.09 13.65
N LEU A 107 14.64 8.64 14.88
CA LEU A 107 13.55 9.56 15.23
C LEU A 107 13.51 10.77 14.28
N ASP A 108 14.66 11.32 13.91
CA ASP A 108 14.74 12.45 12.97
C ASP A 108 14.22 12.09 11.58
N GLN A 109 14.51 10.87 11.10
CA GLN A 109 13.95 10.39 9.83
C GLN A 109 12.43 10.24 9.89
N ALA A 110 11.90 9.73 11.01
CA ALA A 110 10.46 9.58 11.19
C ALA A 110 9.75 10.95 11.30
N LYS A 111 10.31 11.89 12.09
CA LYS A 111 9.82 13.27 12.18
C LYS A 111 9.83 13.96 10.83
N LEU A 112 10.91 13.82 10.05
CA LEU A 112 11.00 14.40 8.70
C LEU A 112 10.02 13.76 7.71
N CYS A 113 9.69 12.47 7.86
CA CYS A 113 8.64 11.84 7.07
C CYS A 113 7.26 12.44 7.39
N LEU A 114 6.95 12.69 8.65
CA LEU A 114 5.70 13.32 9.07
C LEU A 114 5.59 14.77 8.57
N GLU A 115 6.65 15.56 8.68
CA GLU A 115 6.69 16.93 8.17
C GLU A 115 6.49 16.96 6.65
N ASN A 116 7.21 16.11 5.91
CA ASN A 116 7.05 16.02 4.46
C ASN A 116 5.66 15.54 4.06
N LEU A 117 5.06 14.62 4.82
CA LEU A 117 3.69 14.18 4.61
C LEU A 117 2.69 15.31 4.85
N TYR A 118 2.89 16.10 5.93
CA TYR A 118 2.05 17.26 6.22
C TYR A 118 2.05 18.25 5.06
N ILE A 119 3.22 18.64 4.58
CA ILE A 119 3.37 19.57 3.45
C ILE A 119 2.64 19.06 2.20
N PHE A 120 2.71 17.76 1.94
CA PHE A 120 2.00 17.17 0.82
C PHE A 120 0.47 17.16 1.02
N LEU A 121 -0.01 16.76 2.20
CA LEU A 121 -1.44 16.67 2.47
C LEU A 121 -2.08 18.07 2.62
N ASP A 122 -1.33 19.07 3.07
CA ASP A 122 -1.75 20.46 3.03
C ASP A 122 -1.88 20.96 1.57
N PHE A 123 -0.92 20.61 0.70
CA PHE A 123 -1.03 20.87 -0.74
C PHE A 123 -2.26 20.18 -1.36
N VAL A 124 -2.55 18.93 -0.99
CA VAL A 124 -3.77 18.23 -1.45
C VAL A 124 -5.03 18.97 -0.96
N ALA A 125 -5.06 19.40 0.28
CA ALA A 125 -6.18 20.19 0.81
C ALA A 125 -6.32 21.54 0.09
N TYR A 126 -5.22 22.23 -0.17
CA TYR A 126 -5.21 23.46 -0.96
C TYR A 126 -5.84 23.28 -2.35
N CYS A 127 -5.48 22.18 -3.04
CA CYS A 127 -5.98 21.94 -4.40
C CYS A 127 -7.44 21.45 -4.44
N TYR A 128 -7.90 20.70 -3.42
CA TYR A 128 -9.13 19.90 -3.55
C TYR A 128 -10.14 20.09 -2.42
N ALA A 129 -9.81 20.76 -1.31
CA ALA A 129 -10.78 21.05 -0.26
C ALA A 129 -11.76 22.16 -0.68
N LYS A 130 -12.99 22.09 -0.18
CA LYS A 130 -13.98 23.15 -0.43
C LYS A 130 -13.67 24.44 0.33
N ASP A 131 -13.24 24.26 1.58
CA ASP A 131 -12.93 25.36 2.50
C ASP A 131 -11.50 25.16 3.02
N TYR A 132 -10.51 25.53 2.21
CA TYR A 132 -9.11 25.48 2.62
C TYR A 132 -8.78 26.63 3.59
N THR A 133 -8.05 26.29 4.63
CA THR A 133 -7.42 27.25 5.55
C THR A 133 -5.95 26.86 5.68
N GLU A 134 -5.06 27.77 5.35
CA GLU A 134 -3.63 27.58 5.51
C GLU A 134 -3.30 27.23 6.96
N GLY A 135 -2.56 26.14 7.14
CA GLY A 135 -2.10 25.66 8.44
C GLY A 135 -0.57 25.66 8.52
N GLU A 136 -0.06 25.58 9.74
CA GLU A 136 1.37 25.42 9.99
C GLU A 136 1.63 24.04 10.60
N PHE A 137 2.81 23.48 10.29
CA PHE A 137 3.25 22.25 10.91
C PHE A 137 3.81 22.55 12.31
N HIS A 138 3.27 21.88 13.30
CA HIS A 138 3.64 22.02 14.70
C HIS A 138 4.60 20.91 15.13
N ALA A 139 5.90 21.17 15.04
CA ALA A 139 6.93 20.21 15.42
C ALA A 139 6.86 19.84 16.92
N GLU A 140 6.35 20.75 17.75
CA GLU A 140 6.15 20.54 19.18
C GLU A 140 5.13 19.43 19.50
N LEU A 141 4.20 19.14 18.60
CA LEU A 141 3.27 18.02 18.76
C LEU A 141 3.95 16.67 18.56
N LEU A 142 5.13 16.65 17.91
CA LEU A 142 5.96 15.45 17.74
C LEU A 142 6.93 15.22 18.89
N GLU A 143 7.01 16.13 19.86
CA GLU A 143 7.83 15.89 21.05
C GLU A 143 7.13 14.84 21.92
N GLU A 144 7.96 14.02 22.60
CA GLU A 144 7.46 13.03 23.54
C GLU A 144 6.67 13.75 24.63
N GLN A 145 5.35 13.75 24.50
CA GLN A 145 4.49 14.20 25.58
C GLN A 145 4.78 13.22 26.72
N LYS A 146 5.38 13.69 27.81
CA LYS A 146 5.41 12.93 29.06
C LYS A 146 3.96 12.50 29.29
N GLN A 147 3.69 11.22 29.04
CA GLN A 147 2.36 10.68 29.27
C GLN A 147 1.92 11.18 30.63
N PRO A 148 0.75 11.85 30.74
CA PRO A 148 0.19 12.01 32.06
C PRO A 148 0.21 10.61 32.65
N VAL A 149 0.87 10.45 33.80
CA VAL A 149 0.88 9.19 34.56
C VAL A 149 -0.52 8.63 34.40
N LEU A 150 -0.64 7.52 33.69
CA LEU A 150 -1.94 6.84 33.53
C LEU A 150 -2.45 6.77 34.96
N GLU A 151 -3.52 7.50 35.28
CA GLU A 151 -4.26 7.26 36.51
C GLU A 151 -4.37 5.75 36.56
N GLU A 152 -3.80 5.14 37.61
CA GLU A 152 -3.76 3.69 37.75
C GLU A 152 -5.16 3.20 37.46
N VAL A 153 -5.32 2.56 36.30
CA VAL A 153 -6.58 1.88 35.98
C VAL A 153 -6.78 0.97 37.17
N PRO A 154 -7.88 1.14 37.93
CA PRO A 154 -8.06 0.36 39.13
C PRO A 154 -7.84 -1.10 38.76
N PRO A 155 -7.06 -1.87 39.53
CA PRO A 155 -6.70 -3.23 39.16
C PRO A 155 -7.99 -3.97 38.85
N ILE A 156 -8.11 -4.47 37.60
CA ILE A 156 -9.24 -5.31 37.21
C ILE A 156 -9.38 -6.39 38.27
N SER A 157 -10.53 -6.45 38.93
CA SER A 157 -10.71 -7.42 40.00
C SER A 157 -10.46 -8.82 39.43
N GLU A 158 -9.89 -9.72 40.23
CA GLU A 158 -9.69 -11.11 39.77
C GLU A 158 -10.99 -11.77 39.26
N ILE A 159 -12.14 -11.28 39.76
CA ILE A 159 -13.47 -11.74 39.34
C ILE A 159 -13.78 -11.26 37.92
N ASP A 160 -13.48 -9.97 37.60
CA ASP A 160 -13.71 -9.40 36.28
C ASP A 160 -12.76 -10.00 35.24
N LEU A 161 -11.52 -10.27 35.64
CA LEU A 161 -10.55 -10.94 34.77
C LEU A 161 -10.97 -12.37 34.45
N LYS A 162 -11.47 -13.13 35.44
CA LYS A 162 -12.01 -14.50 35.22
C LYS A 162 -13.25 -14.48 34.32
N ALA A 163 -14.14 -13.49 34.50
CA ALA A 163 -15.33 -13.35 33.66
C ALA A 163 -14.94 -13.03 32.21
N LEU A 164 -14.01 -12.12 31.97
CA LEU A 164 -13.46 -11.78 30.64
C LEU A 164 -12.77 -12.96 29.96
N ILE A 165 -12.02 -13.77 30.72
CA ILE A 165 -11.37 -14.97 30.19
C ILE A 165 -12.43 -16.02 29.79
N ALA A 166 -13.46 -16.22 30.60
CA ALA A 166 -14.55 -17.14 30.30
C ALA A 166 -15.35 -16.69 29.05
N GLU A 167 -15.63 -15.40 28.93
CA GLU A 167 -16.30 -14.82 27.75
C GLU A 167 -15.48 -14.99 26.48
N ASN A 168 -14.16 -14.72 26.56
CA ASN A 168 -13.24 -14.94 25.43
C ASN A 168 -13.19 -16.41 25.01
N GLN A 169 -13.24 -17.31 25.96
CA GLN A 169 -13.23 -18.74 25.69
C GLN A 169 -14.53 -19.20 25.02
N ALA A 170 -15.65 -18.71 25.48
CA ALA A 170 -16.98 -18.99 24.89
C ALA A 170 -17.06 -18.41 23.44
N LEU A 171 -16.56 -17.21 23.23
CA LEU A 171 -16.49 -16.62 21.89
C LEU A 171 -15.57 -17.39 20.93
N LYS A 172 -14.43 -17.90 21.41
CA LYS A 172 -13.54 -18.76 20.61
C LYS A 172 -14.24 -20.07 20.22
N GLU A 173 -14.96 -20.71 21.13
CA GLU A 173 -15.73 -21.94 20.86
C GLU A 173 -16.83 -21.69 19.82
N GLN A 174 -17.57 -20.58 19.94
CA GLN A 174 -18.57 -20.17 18.95
C GLN A 174 -17.96 -19.91 17.56
N LEU A 175 -16.81 -19.23 17.49
CA LEU A 175 -16.10 -18.99 16.24
C LEU A 175 -15.61 -20.31 15.61
N THR A 176 -15.14 -21.26 16.44
CA THR A 176 -14.68 -22.54 15.95
C THR A 176 -15.85 -23.36 15.39
N ALA A 177 -16.97 -23.42 16.11
CA ALA A 177 -18.18 -24.09 15.63
C ALA A 177 -18.70 -23.51 14.31
N ARG A 178 -18.72 -22.14 14.16
CA ARG A 178 -19.11 -21.52 12.92
C ARG A 178 -18.15 -21.82 11.77
N ARG A 179 -16.84 -21.92 12.04
CA ARG A 179 -15.84 -22.28 11.02
C ARG A 179 -16.04 -23.71 10.55
N GLU A 180 -16.30 -24.64 11.47
CA GLU A 180 -16.59 -26.06 11.16
C GLU A 180 -17.86 -26.19 10.31
N GLU A 181 -18.93 -25.47 10.67
CA GLU A 181 -20.17 -25.42 9.89
C GLU A 181 -19.94 -24.84 8.48
N GLN A 182 -19.16 -23.74 8.36
CA GLN A 182 -18.79 -23.17 7.08
C GLN A 182 -17.92 -24.10 6.24
N GLN A 183 -17.01 -24.86 6.85
CA GLN A 183 -16.21 -25.86 6.15
C GLN A 183 -17.06 -26.99 5.58
N GLN A 184 -18.09 -27.44 6.30
CA GLN A 184 -19.01 -28.47 5.81
C GLN A 184 -19.91 -27.98 4.67
N THR A 185 -20.25 -26.69 4.65
CA THR A 185 -21.11 -26.07 3.63
C THR A 185 -20.34 -25.44 2.47
N TYR A 186 -19.01 -25.33 2.59
CA TYR A 186 -18.16 -24.71 1.59
C TYR A 186 -18.09 -25.56 0.32
N VAL A 187 -18.69 -25.07 -0.74
CA VAL A 187 -18.51 -25.62 -2.10
C VAL A 187 -17.48 -24.72 -2.80
N PRO A 188 -16.26 -25.23 -3.08
CA PRO A 188 -15.26 -24.44 -3.78
C PRO A 188 -15.77 -24.06 -5.17
N LYS A 189 -15.97 -22.77 -5.42
CA LYS A 189 -16.20 -22.29 -6.79
C LYS A 189 -14.85 -22.21 -7.48
N PRO A 190 -14.71 -22.70 -8.71
CA PRO A 190 -13.51 -22.51 -9.50
C PRO A 190 -13.21 -21.00 -9.60
N LEU A 191 -11.99 -20.63 -9.33
CA LEU A 191 -11.54 -19.23 -9.41
C LEU A 191 -11.44 -18.86 -10.88
N ASP A 192 -12.49 -18.24 -11.44
CA ASP A 192 -12.48 -17.77 -12.84
C ASP A 192 -11.79 -16.40 -12.91
N LEU A 193 -10.46 -16.44 -12.90
CA LEU A 193 -9.65 -15.26 -13.14
C LEU A 193 -9.41 -15.08 -14.64
N SER A 194 -9.49 -13.83 -15.12
CA SER A 194 -9.06 -13.50 -16.47
C SER A 194 -7.58 -13.87 -16.64
N GLU A 195 -7.19 -14.10 -17.89
CA GLU A 195 -5.79 -14.41 -18.25
C GLU A 195 -4.81 -13.36 -17.71
N TYR A 196 -5.15 -12.08 -17.86
CA TYR A 196 -4.38 -10.96 -17.29
C TYR A 196 -4.20 -11.06 -15.76
N LYS A 197 -5.30 -11.35 -15.03
CA LYS A 197 -5.22 -11.49 -13.56
C LYS A 197 -4.44 -12.74 -13.16
N THR A 198 -4.54 -13.82 -13.91
CA THR A 198 -3.75 -15.03 -13.70
C THR A 198 -2.25 -14.73 -13.84
N ARG A 199 -1.87 -13.97 -14.88
CA ARG A 199 -0.50 -13.52 -15.08
C ARG A 199 0.00 -12.72 -13.88
N LYS A 200 -0.69 -11.63 -13.53
CA LYS A 200 -0.27 -10.71 -12.46
C LYS A 200 -0.23 -11.32 -11.06
N ILE A 201 -1.20 -12.16 -10.70
CA ILE A 201 -1.31 -12.69 -9.34
C ILE A 201 -0.42 -13.93 -9.15
N TYR A 202 -0.32 -14.78 -10.16
CA TYR A 202 0.38 -16.06 -10.02
C TYR A 202 1.72 -16.09 -10.75
N ILE A 203 1.75 -15.80 -12.04
CA ILE A 203 2.96 -16.02 -12.85
C ILE A 203 4.04 -15.01 -12.50
N ASP A 204 3.73 -13.71 -12.47
CA ASP A 204 4.70 -12.67 -12.11
C ASP A 204 5.26 -12.90 -10.71
N THR A 205 4.39 -13.21 -9.73
CA THR A 205 4.81 -13.49 -8.36
C THR A 205 5.72 -14.71 -8.29
N MET A 206 5.37 -15.81 -8.95
CA MET A 206 6.20 -17.03 -8.98
C MET A 206 7.56 -16.79 -9.64
N LEU A 207 7.61 -15.99 -10.71
CA LEU A 207 8.86 -15.63 -11.37
C LEU A 207 9.75 -14.79 -10.43
N MET A 208 9.18 -13.79 -9.75
CA MET A 208 9.91 -12.97 -8.78
C MET A 208 10.44 -13.81 -7.60
N ASP A 209 9.61 -14.69 -7.05
CA ASP A 209 9.99 -15.58 -5.95
C ASP A 209 11.10 -16.56 -6.37
N ALA A 210 11.12 -16.97 -7.63
CA ALA A 210 12.18 -17.80 -8.21
C ALA A 210 13.45 -17.01 -8.59
N GLY A 211 13.50 -15.70 -8.31
CA GLY A 211 14.67 -14.85 -8.54
C GLY A 211 14.75 -14.23 -9.94
N TRP A 212 13.69 -14.34 -10.74
CA TRP A 212 13.62 -13.69 -12.04
C TRP A 212 13.22 -12.21 -11.88
N THR A 213 13.70 -11.35 -12.78
CA THR A 213 13.46 -9.90 -12.74
C THR A 213 12.88 -9.43 -14.06
N GLU A 214 11.73 -8.74 -14.00
CA GLU A 214 11.08 -8.16 -15.18
C GLU A 214 12.00 -7.17 -15.91
N GLY A 215 12.02 -7.25 -17.23
CA GLY A 215 12.83 -6.40 -18.08
C GLY A 215 14.34 -6.73 -18.09
N LYS A 216 14.82 -7.66 -17.24
CA LYS A 216 16.21 -8.11 -17.21
C LYS A 216 16.35 -9.51 -17.78
N ASN A 217 15.73 -10.50 -17.17
CA ASN A 217 15.83 -11.89 -17.56
C ASN A 217 14.46 -12.53 -17.83
N TRP A 218 13.37 -11.79 -17.81
CA TRP A 218 12.10 -12.14 -18.43
C TRP A 218 11.39 -10.91 -18.99
N ILE A 219 10.69 -11.09 -20.12
CA ILE A 219 9.98 -10.04 -20.85
C ILE A 219 8.58 -10.54 -21.18
N ASN A 220 7.58 -9.65 -21.05
CA ASN A 220 6.17 -9.90 -21.38
C ASN A 220 5.87 -9.54 -22.82
N GLU A 221 4.88 -10.22 -23.41
CA GLU A 221 4.29 -9.90 -24.72
C GLU A 221 5.32 -9.73 -25.82
N VAL A 222 6.25 -10.69 -25.91
CA VAL A 222 7.32 -10.68 -26.91
C VAL A 222 6.75 -11.01 -28.27
N GLU A 223 6.96 -10.12 -29.25
CA GLU A 223 6.54 -10.28 -30.62
C GLU A 223 7.33 -11.39 -31.33
N LEU A 224 6.61 -12.32 -31.96
CA LEU A 224 7.16 -13.45 -32.72
C LEU A 224 6.80 -13.29 -34.20
N PRO A 225 7.75 -12.96 -35.07
CA PRO A 225 7.53 -12.87 -36.51
C PRO A 225 7.45 -14.25 -37.17
N GLY A 226 6.83 -14.33 -38.35
CA GLY A 226 6.77 -15.54 -39.14
C GLY A 226 5.73 -16.57 -38.70
N MET A 227 4.72 -16.13 -37.98
CA MET A 227 3.60 -16.99 -37.56
C MET A 227 2.69 -17.32 -38.73
N PRO A 228 2.05 -18.53 -38.74
CA PRO A 228 1.19 -18.98 -39.85
C PRO A 228 -0.20 -18.32 -39.86
N ASN A 229 -0.38 -17.18 -39.24
CA ASN A 229 -1.59 -16.39 -39.23
C ASN A 229 -1.57 -15.30 -40.31
N LYS A 230 -2.71 -14.64 -40.55
CA LYS A 230 -2.83 -13.59 -41.58
C LYS A 230 -1.96 -12.36 -41.35
N SER A 231 -1.58 -12.09 -40.09
CA SER A 231 -0.71 -10.97 -39.70
C SER A 231 0.75 -11.32 -39.72
N GLU A 232 1.10 -12.63 -39.88
CA GLU A 232 2.46 -13.17 -39.78
C GLU A 232 3.16 -12.85 -38.45
N VAL A 233 2.41 -12.38 -37.44
CA VAL A 233 2.89 -11.98 -36.13
C VAL A 233 2.09 -12.68 -35.04
N GLY A 234 2.78 -13.16 -34.01
CA GLY A 234 2.22 -13.66 -32.76
C GLY A 234 2.90 -13.01 -31.58
N TYR A 235 2.38 -13.27 -30.39
CA TYR A 235 2.95 -12.76 -29.13
C TYR A 235 3.09 -13.92 -28.16
N ALA A 236 4.26 -14.02 -27.53
CA ALA A 236 4.47 -14.91 -26.40
C ALA A 236 4.18 -14.15 -25.11
N ASP A 237 3.37 -14.72 -24.21
CA ASP A 237 3.02 -14.05 -22.94
C ASP A 237 4.25 -13.74 -22.10
N TYR A 238 5.20 -14.68 -22.00
CA TYR A 238 6.49 -14.50 -21.33
C TYR A 238 7.61 -15.23 -22.08
N VAL A 239 8.76 -14.57 -22.16
CA VAL A 239 10.01 -15.21 -22.59
C VAL A 239 11.06 -15.02 -21.50
N LEU A 240 11.65 -16.12 -21.05
CA LEU A 240 12.74 -16.13 -20.07
C LEU A 240 14.08 -16.16 -20.80
N TYR A 241 15.05 -15.39 -20.30
CA TYR A 241 16.38 -15.23 -20.88
C TYR A 241 17.48 -15.57 -19.88
N ASP A 242 18.61 -16.08 -20.38
CA ASP A 242 19.83 -16.22 -19.59
C ASP A 242 20.59 -14.90 -19.47
N ASP A 243 21.69 -14.88 -18.72
CA ASP A 243 22.54 -13.71 -18.53
C ASP A 243 23.18 -13.19 -19.83
N ALA A 244 23.23 -14.00 -20.89
CA ALA A 244 23.70 -13.65 -22.24
C ALA A 244 22.53 -13.19 -23.15
N HIS A 245 21.34 -13.00 -22.58
CA HIS A 245 20.10 -12.59 -23.26
C HIS A 245 19.66 -13.59 -24.36
N ARG A 246 19.92 -14.89 -24.16
CA ARG A 246 19.42 -15.96 -25.03
C ARG A 246 18.13 -16.53 -24.46
N PRO A 247 17.09 -16.76 -25.29
CA PRO A 247 15.82 -17.28 -24.78
C PRO A 247 15.99 -18.70 -24.24
N LEU A 248 15.51 -18.94 -23.03
CA LEU A 248 15.55 -20.23 -22.32
C LEU A 248 14.19 -20.94 -22.35
N ALA A 249 13.11 -20.19 -22.18
CA ALA A 249 11.77 -20.75 -22.11
C ALA A 249 10.72 -19.73 -22.50
N VAL A 250 9.56 -20.24 -22.94
CA VAL A 250 8.35 -19.47 -23.20
C VAL A 250 7.25 -19.97 -22.27
N ILE A 251 6.50 -19.05 -21.64
CA ILE A 251 5.35 -19.38 -20.81
C ILE A 251 4.13 -18.75 -21.44
N GLU A 252 3.10 -19.56 -21.66
CA GLU A 252 1.78 -19.15 -22.12
C GLU A 252 0.80 -19.17 -20.94
N ALA A 253 0.18 -18.04 -20.67
CA ALA A 253 -0.81 -17.92 -19.61
C ALA A 253 -2.18 -18.34 -20.11
N LYS A 254 -2.95 -19.02 -19.24
CA LYS A 254 -4.34 -19.36 -19.50
C LYS A 254 -5.22 -18.94 -18.32
N ARG A 255 -6.51 -18.75 -18.59
CA ARG A 255 -7.49 -18.51 -17.52
C ARG A 255 -7.48 -19.71 -16.56
N THR A 256 -7.64 -19.43 -15.26
CA THR A 256 -7.57 -20.47 -14.21
C THR A 256 -8.61 -21.60 -14.36
N CYS A 257 -9.69 -21.37 -15.12
CA CYS A 257 -10.74 -22.37 -15.36
C CYS A 257 -10.54 -23.13 -16.69
N VAL A 258 -9.45 -22.88 -17.43
CA VAL A 258 -9.20 -23.57 -18.72
C VAL A 258 -8.27 -24.75 -18.50
N ASP A 259 -8.68 -25.93 -18.96
CA ASP A 259 -7.85 -27.12 -18.97
C ASP A 259 -6.77 -26.99 -20.06
N VAL A 260 -5.51 -26.94 -19.65
CA VAL A 260 -4.35 -26.81 -20.56
C VAL A 260 -4.03 -28.08 -21.36
N ALA A 261 -4.69 -29.19 -21.04
CA ALA A 261 -4.50 -30.48 -21.74
C ALA A 261 -5.39 -30.67 -22.97
N LYS A 262 -6.13 -29.61 -23.40
CA LYS A 262 -6.99 -29.64 -24.60
C LYS A 262 -6.42 -28.81 -25.71
#